data_437d10ecaa22c063295771c789516d55
#
_entry.id   437d10ecaa22c063295771c789516d55
#
_cell.length_a   1.000
_cell.length_b   1.000
_cell.length_c   1.000
_cell.angle_alpha   90.00
_cell.angle_beta   90.00
_cell.angle_gamma   90.00
#
_symmetry.space_group_name_H-M   'P 1'
#
loop_
_entity.id
_entity.type
_entity.pdbx_description
1 polymer ?
#
loop_
_entity_poly.entity_id
_entity_poly.type
_entity_poly.pdbx_seq_one_letter_code
_entity_poly.pdbx_strand_id
1 'polypeptide(L)'
;MNREPLTAVLLAGALAASVAGCAPGASPTSQQGTSPSGEITVFAAASLKGTFTQLAKDFESANPGTKVKLSFAGSSDLVTQITQGAPADVFASADTKNMSKLADANLVEGTATNFATNVLEIAVPPGNPASIASFADLAKPGVKVVACASQVPCGAATDAVEKASGTTLSPVSEESSVTDVLGKVSSGEADAGLVYVTDVKGAGDKVKGIPFAESDKAVNTYPIATVGSSKNKALAAAFIATVTGDKGRKVLGDAGFGTP
;
A
#
# COMPACT_ATOMS: atom_id res chain seq x y z
N MET A 1 22.41 -83.07 -17.21
CA MET A 1 23.55 -83.55 -18.09
C MET A 1 24.46 -82.35 -18.13
N ASN A 2 25.54 -82.41 -17.31
CA ASN A 2 26.91 -82.50 -17.71
C ASN A 2 27.41 -81.22 -18.41
N ARG A 3 28.51 -80.52 -18.10
CA ARG A 3 29.69 -80.78 -17.26
C ARG A 3 30.45 -79.48 -17.12
N GLU A 4 30.95 -79.17 -15.95
CA GLU A 4 32.19 -78.44 -15.75
C GLU A 4 33.38 -79.22 -16.45
N PRO A 5 34.60 -78.66 -16.58
CA PRO A 5 35.41 -78.04 -15.54
C PRO A 5 36.52 -77.04 -15.98
N LEU A 6 37.08 -76.43 -14.97
CA LEU A 6 38.49 -76.33 -14.52
C LEU A 6 39.52 -75.41 -15.24
N THR A 7 39.96 -74.52 -14.37
CA THR A 7 41.38 -74.16 -13.99
C THR A 7 42.31 -73.52 -14.98
N ALA A 8 42.86 -72.35 -14.57
CA ALA A 8 44.30 -72.29 -14.20
C ALA A 8 44.72 -70.90 -13.70
N VAL A 9 45.39 -70.96 -12.60
CA VAL A 9 46.16 -69.93 -11.85
C VAL A 9 47.40 -69.52 -12.68
N LEU A 10 47.81 -68.23 -12.60
CA LEU A 10 49.22 -67.86 -12.39
C LEU A 10 49.41 -66.39 -12.03
N LEU A 11 50.22 -66.22 -11.05
CA LEU A 11 50.77 -65.07 -10.34
C LEU A 11 51.53 -64.02 -11.18
N ALA A 12 51.62 -62.87 -10.59
CA ALA A 12 52.75 -61.98 -10.35
C ALA A 12 52.76 -60.64 -11.09
N GLY A 13 52.99 -59.58 -10.31
CA GLY A 13 53.58 -58.36 -10.81
C GLY A 13 53.00 -57.06 -10.09
N ALA A 14 53.57 -56.77 -8.93
CA ALA A 14 53.37 -55.47 -8.25
C ALA A 14 54.03 -54.34 -9.05
N LEU A 15 53.33 -53.29 -9.33
CA LEU A 15 53.91 -51.94 -9.51
C LEU A 15 52.96 -50.91 -8.93
N ALA A 16 53.40 -50.26 -7.86
CA ALA A 16 52.77 -49.14 -7.25
C ALA A 16 52.96 -47.91 -8.16
N ALA A 17 51.86 -47.34 -8.64
CA ALA A 17 51.82 -45.98 -9.21
C ALA A 17 50.79 -45.16 -8.43
N SER A 18 51.29 -44.29 -7.58
CA SER A 18 50.54 -43.28 -6.86
C SER A 18 49.98 -42.25 -7.84
N VAL A 19 48.69 -42.33 -8.15
CA VAL A 19 47.98 -41.29 -8.89
C VAL A 19 47.35 -40.37 -7.83
N ALA A 20 47.92 -39.16 -7.68
CA ALA A 20 47.32 -38.05 -6.95
C ALA A 20 46.02 -37.68 -7.64
N GLY A 21 44.89 -38.12 -7.08
CA GLY A 21 43.56 -37.73 -7.50
C GLY A 21 43.29 -36.27 -7.09
N CYS A 22 43.33 -35.35 -8.06
CA CYS A 22 42.71 -34.04 -7.92
C CYS A 22 41.19 -34.24 -7.79
N ALA A 23 40.68 -34.10 -6.56
CA ALA A 23 39.26 -33.94 -6.36
C ALA A 23 38.81 -32.64 -7.03
N PRO A 24 37.81 -32.65 -7.93
CA PRO A 24 37.22 -31.42 -8.40
C PRO A 24 36.56 -30.73 -7.20
N GLY A 25 37.09 -29.56 -6.81
CA GLY A 25 36.49 -28.71 -5.81
C GLY A 25 35.08 -28.43 -6.21
N ALA A 26 34.13 -28.84 -5.38
CA ALA A 26 32.74 -28.37 -5.46
C ALA A 26 32.76 -26.86 -5.32
N SER A 27 32.66 -26.14 -6.41
CA SER A 27 32.37 -24.71 -6.39
C SER A 27 31.07 -24.52 -5.62
N PRO A 28 31.02 -23.60 -4.64
CA PRO A 28 29.74 -23.28 -4.01
C PRO A 28 28.80 -22.81 -5.11
N THR A 29 27.75 -23.57 -5.36
CA THR A 29 26.64 -23.13 -6.19
C THR A 29 26.08 -21.89 -5.51
N SER A 30 26.46 -20.71 -5.98
CA SER A 30 25.80 -19.49 -5.66
C SER A 30 24.33 -19.71 -6.05
N GLN A 31 23.46 -19.89 -5.05
CA GLN A 31 22.03 -19.74 -5.24
C GLN A 31 21.82 -18.31 -5.75
N GLN A 32 21.83 -18.14 -7.06
CA GLN A 32 21.26 -16.97 -7.70
C GLN A 32 19.79 -16.99 -7.30
N GLY A 33 19.46 -16.22 -6.27
CA GLY A 33 18.08 -15.93 -5.95
C GLY A 33 17.45 -15.40 -7.23
N THR A 34 16.54 -16.17 -7.81
CA THR A 34 15.79 -15.74 -8.99
C THR A 34 15.07 -14.46 -8.58
N SER A 35 15.48 -13.33 -9.17
CA SER A 35 14.77 -12.06 -8.97
C SER A 35 13.29 -12.30 -9.25
N PRO A 36 12.40 -11.76 -8.42
CA PRO A 36 10.96 -11.91 -8.65
C PRO A 36 10.62 -11.39 -10.04
N SER A 37 9.79 -12.12 -10.78
CA SER A 37 9.32 -11.73 -12.11
C SER A 37 7.82 -11.97 -12.22
N GLY A 38 7.16 -11.26 -13.14
CA GLY A 38 5.72 -11.37 -13.33
C GLY A 38 4.97 -10.06 -13.05
N GLU A 39 3.67 -10.16 -12.91
CA GLU A 39 2.80 -9.00 -12.74
C GLU A 39 1.97 -9.15 -11.47
N ILE A 40 1.80 -8.04 -10.73
CA ILE A 40 0.86 -7.94 -9.60
C ILE A 40 -0.08 -6.76 -9.81
N THR A 41 -1.29 -6.91 -9.28
CA THR A 41 -2.27 -5.83 -9.18
C THR A 41 -2.37 -5.36 -7.73
N VAL A 42 -2.09 -4.09 -7.50
CA VAL A 42 -2.13 -3.45 -6.19
C VAL A 42 -3.35 -2.54 -6.11
N PHE A 43 -4.26 -2.85 -5.20
CA PHE A 43 -5.38 -2.00 -4.84
C PHE A 43 -4.97 -1.12 -3.67
N ALA A 44 -4.91 0.18 -3.86
CA ALA A 44 -4.43 1.13 -2.87
C ALA A 44 -5.41 2.29 -2.66
N ALA A 45 -5.53 2.74 -1.42
CA ALA A 45 -6.34 3.91 -1.08
C ALA A 45 -5.96 5.11 -1.96
N ALA A 46 -6.95 5.92 -2.32
CA ALA A 46 -6.79 7.07 -3.24
C ALA A 46 -5.69 8.05 -2.79
N SER A 47 -5.55 8.29 -1.48
CA SER A 47 -4.50 9.14 -0.88
C SER A 47 -3.07 8.61 -1.10
N LEU A 48 -2.90 7.33 -1.45
CA LEU A 48 -1.60 6.71 -1.73
C LEU A 48 -1.15 6.87 -3.18
N LYS A 49 -1.97 7.49 -4.05
CA LYS A 49 -1.73 7.53 -5.51
C LYS A 49 -0.32 8.03 -5.86
N GLY A 50 0.12 9.13 -5.28
CA GLY A 50 1.43 9.73 -5.58
C GLY A 50 2.57 8.80 -5.18
N THR A 51 2.59 8.38 -3.90
CA THR A 51 3.65 7.56 -3.32
C THR A 51 3.72 6.17 -3.93
N PHE A 52 2.57 5.50 -4.12
CA PHE A 52 2.53 4.16 -4.70
C PHE A 52 2.90 4.15 -6.18
N THR A 53 2.57 5.21 -6.93
CA THR A 53 3.06 5.36 -8.31
C THR A 53 4.58 5.46 -8.36
N GLN A 54 5.20 6.19 -7.43
CA GLN A 54 6.65 6.28 -7.33
C GLN A 54 7.25 4.94 -6.90
N LEU A 55 6.71 4.31 -5.84
CA LEU A 55 7.20 3.04 -5.31
C LEU A 55 7.09 1.89 -6.33
N ALA A 56 6.02 1.86 -7.14
CA ALA A 56 5.86 0.89 -8.21
C ALA A 56 6.96 1.03 -9.27
N LYS A 57 7.25 2.25 -9.72
CA LYS A 57 8.35 2.53 -10.66
C LYS A 57 9.70 2.12 -10.09
N ASP A 58 9.94 2.44 -8.83
CA ASP A 58 11.16 2.09 -8.13
C ASP A 58 11.34 0.58 -7.97
N PHE A 59 10.24 -0.12 -7.67
CA PHE A 59 10.21 -1.57 -7.56
C PHE A 59 10.49 -2.25 -8.90
N GLU A 60 9.81 -1.84 -9.96
CA GLU A 60 10.01 -2.35 -11.33
C GLU A 60 11.46 -2.12 -11.79
N SER A 61 12.03 -0.95 -11.49
CA SER A 61 13.42 -0.61 -11.83
C SER A 61 14.43 -1.50 -11.10
N ALA A 62 14.17 -1.83 -9.84
CA ALA A 62 15.02 -2.69 -9.02
C ALA A 62 14.84 -4.19 -9.32
N ASN A 63 13.72 -4.58 -9.95
CA ASN A 63 13.36 -5.96 -10.25
C ASN A 63 12.98 -6.10 -11.74
N PRO A 64 13.96 -6.14 -12.65
CA PRO A 64 13.68 -6.30 -14.08
C PRO A 64 12.82 -7.53 -14.37
N GLY A 65 11.81 -7.38 -15.21
CA GLY A 65 10.85 -8.45 -15.51
C GLY A 65 9.62 -8.46 -14.60
N THR A 66 9.48 -7.47 -13.69
CA THR A 66 8.27 -7.28 -12.90
C THR A 66 7.40 -6.15 -13.43
N LYS A 67 6.09 -6.25 -13.18
CA LYS A 67 5.09 -5.21 -13.49
C LYS A 67 4.15 -5.02 -12.31
N VAL A 68 3.89 -3.78 -11.94
CA VAL A 68 2.93 -3.40 -10.88
C VAL A 68 1.79 -2.60 -11.49
N LYS A 69 0.61 -3.20 -11.57
CA LYS A 69 -0.63 -2.51 -11.93
C LYS A 69 -1.25 -1.88 -10.69
N LEU A 70 -1.53 -0.60 -10.76
CA LEU A 70 -2.11 0.16 -9.66
C LEU A 70 -3.57 0.48 -9.93
N SER A 71 -4.43 0.23 -8.96
CA SER A 71 -5.82 0.65 -8.93
C SER A 71 -6.07 1.48 -7.67
N PHE A 72 -6.61 2.69 -7.84
CA PHE A 72 -6.84 3.62 -6.74
C PHE A 72 -8.32 3.95 -6.61
N ALA A 73 -8.86 3.83 -5.40
CA ALA A 73 -10.22 4.22 -5.02
C ALA A 73 -10.31 4.44 -3.51
N GLY A 74 -11.47 4.79 -2.99
CA GLY A 74 -11.72 4.72 -1.55
C GLY A 74 -11.53 3.30 -1.02
N SER A 75 -10.98 3.17 0.19
CA SER A 75 -10.68 1.83 0.74
C SER A 75 -11.93 0.95 0.87
N SER A 76 -13.10 1.55 1.16
CA SER A 76 -14.38 0.85 1.22
C SER A 76 -14.79 0.23 -0.12
N ASP A 77 -14.56 0.94 -1.22
CA ASP A 77 -14.89 0.47 -2.57
C ASP A 77 -13.93 -0.66 -3.00
N LEU A 78 -12.63 -0.51 -2.66
CA LEU A 78 -11.64 -1.56 -2.91
C LEU A 78 -11.96 -2.84 -2.13
N VAL A 79 -12.40 -2.72 -0.86
CA VAL A 79 -12.89 -3.86 -0.06
C VAL A 79 -14.06 -4.54 -0.77
N THR A 80 -15.04 -3.76 -1.23
CA THR A 80 -16.20 -4.30 -1.96
C THR A 80 -15.77 -5.04 -3.22
N GLN A 81 -14.86 -4.47 -4.01
CA GLN A 81 -14.33 -5.10 -5.23
C GLN A 81 -13.60 -6.41 -4.92
N ILE A 82 -12.72 -6.44 -3.90
CA ILE A 82 -11.99 -7.65 -3.50
C ILE A 82 -12.97 -8.73 -3.00
N THR A 83 -13.96 -8.35 -2.20
CA THR A 83 -14.98 -9.27 -1.69
C THR A 83 -15.82 -9.87 -2.83
N GLN A 84 -16.03 -9.12 -3.92
CA GLN A 84 -16.69 -9.57 -5.13
C GLN A 84 -15.77 -10.35 -6.08
N GLY A 85 -14.52 -10.60 -5.70
CA GLY A 85 -13.59 -11.43 -6.46
C GLY A 85 -12.72 -10.67 -7.46
N ALA A 86 -12.58 -9.34 -7.34
CA ALA A 86 -11.65 -8.59 -8.17
C ALA A 86 -10.21 -9.10 -7.97
N PRO A 87 -9.42 -9.24 -9.05
CA PRO A 87 -8.09 -9.84 -8.99
C PRO A 87 -7.05 -8.86 -8.44
N ALA A 88 -7.01 -8.72 -7.12
CA ALA A 88 -5.99 -7.96 -6.42
C ALA A 88 -4.95 -8.91 -5.79
N ASP A 89 -3.68 -8.56 -5.87
CA ASP A 89 -2.57 -9.27 -5.21
C ASP A 89 -2.19 -8.59 -3.88
N VAL A 90 -2.28 -7.26 -3.82
CA VAL A 90 -1.99 -6.44 -2.64
C VAL A 90 -3.14 -5.48 -2.38
N PHE A 91 -3.51 -5.31 -1.12
CA PHE A 91 -4.42 -4.27 -0.66
C PHE A 91 -3.74 -3.36 0.36
N ALA A 92 -3.77 -2.05 0.11
CA ALA A 92 -3.28 -1.00 1.01
C ALA A 92 -4.43 -0.04 1.35
N SER A 93 -4.87 -0.08 2.60
CA SER A 93 -6.01 0.69 3.10
C SER A 93 -5.57 1.99 3.77
N ALA A 94 -6.44 3.00 3.78
CA ALA A 94 -6.25 4.24 4.55
C ALA A 94 -6.83 4.16 5.96
N ASP A 95 -7.32 3.02 6.40
CA ASP A 95 -7.71 2.75 7.77
C ASP A 95 -7.63 1.25 8.11
N THR A 96 -7.58 0.96 9.40
CA THR A 96 -7.60 -0.42 9.90
C THR A 96 -9.00 -1.05 9.79
N LYS A 97 -10.07 -0.27 9.86
CA LYS A 97 -11.46 -0.74 9.81
C LYS A 97 -11.77 -1.43 8.46
N ASN A 98 -11.35 -0.84 7.35
CA ASN A 98 -11.55 -1.46 6.03
C ASN A 98 -10.63 -2.67 5.81
N MET A 99 -9.39 -2.65 6.31
CA MET A 99 -8.52 -3.84 6.28
C MET A 99 -9.13 -4.99 7.10
N SER A 100 -9.68 -4.72 8.29
CA SER A 100 -10.32 -5.73 9.14
C SER A 100 -11.49 -6.42 8.45
N LYS A 101 -12.28 -5.72 7.63
CA LYS A 101 -13.36 -6.36 6.85
C LYS A 101 -12.86 -7.49 5.95
N LEU A 102 -11.68 -7.33 5.32
CA LEU A 102 -11.08 -8.39 4.51
C LEU A 102 -10.45 -9.48 5.37
N ALA A 103 -9.82 -9.11 6.47
CA ALA A 103 -9.22 -10.07 7.41
C ALA A 103 -10.30 -10.98 8.04
N ASP A 104 -11.40 -10.41 8.52
CA ASP A 104 -12.53 -11.13 9.11
C ASP A 104 -13.23 -12.06 8.08
N ALA A 105 -13.20 -11.66 6.81
CA ALA A 105 -13.68 -12.49 5.69
C ALA A 105 -12.65 -13.53 5.22
N ASN A 106 -11.47 -13.64 5.86
CA ASN A 106 -10.36 -14.51 5.44
C ASN A 106 -9.87 -14.26 4.01
N LEU A 107 -9.91 -12.99 3.57
CA LEU A 107 -9.48 -12.57 2.23
C LEU A 107 -8.06 -11.97 2.20
N VAL A 108 -7.35 -11.92 3.34
CA VAL A 108 -5.94 -11.54 3.41
C VAL A 108 -5.06 -12.73 3.77
N GLU A 109 -3.83 -12.72 3.27
CA GLU A 109 -2.80 -13.70 3.59
C GLU A 109 -2.03 -13.23 4.82
N GLY A 110 -2.04 -14.03 5.89
CA GLY A 110 -1.33 -13.69 7.13
C GLY A 110 -1.90 -12.46 7.83
N THR A 111 -1.01 -11.61 8.34
CA THR A 111 -1.35 -10.41 9.10
C THR A 111 -0.98 -9.16 8.33
N ALA A 112 -1.87 -8.18 8.29
CA ALA A 112 -1.59 -6.88 7.70
C ALA A 112 -0.52 -6.12 8.49
N THR A 113 0.33 -5.38 7.79
CA THR A 113 1.40 -4.55 8.39
C THR A 113 1.03 -3.09 8.30
N ASN A 114 1.03 -2.38 9.42
CA ASN A 114 0.88 -0.93 9.43
C ASN A 114 2.16 -0.29 8.88
N PHE A 115 2.02 0.66 7.94
CA PHE A 115 3.18 1.23 7.26
C PHE A 115 3.21 2.76 7.23
N ALA A 116 2.10 3.42 7.54
CA ALA A 116 2.00 4.87 7.58
C ALA A 116 0.85 5.33 8.49
N THR A 117 0.87 6.61 8.85
CA THR A 117 -0.26 7.32 9.47
C THR A 117 -0.55 8.61 8.71
N ASN A 118 -1.77 9.15 8.88
CA ASN A 118 -2.16 10.43 8.31
C ASN A 118 -3.22 11.10 9.19
N VAL A 119 -3.39 12.41 9.04
CA VAL A 119 -4.43 13.18 9.72
C VAL A 119 -5.17 14.06 8.72
N LEU A 120 -6.39 14.44 9.06
CA LEU A 120 -7.18 15.33 8.23
C LEU A 120 -6.65 16.77 8.28
N GLU A 121 -6.81 17.46 7.17
CA GLU A 121 -6.60 18.89 7.01
C GLU A 121 -7.78 19.46 6.21
N ILE A 122 -8.13 20.71 6.45
CA ILE A 122 -9.15 21.39 5.64
C ILE A 122 -8.47 21.91 4.38
N ALA A 123 -8.92 21.45 3.21
CA ALA A 123 -8.56 22.02 1.93
C ALA A 123 -9.56 23.11 1.55
N VAL A 124 -9.06 24.26 1.11
CA VAL A 124 -9.87 25.37 0.55
C VAL A 124 -9.28 25.79 -0.80
N PRO A 125 -10.07 26.44 -1.68
CA PRO A 125 -9.51 27.02 -2.90
C PRO A 125 -8.37 28.01 -2.59
N PRO A 126 -7.43 28.24 -3.53
CA PRO A 126 -6.43 29.29 -3.37
C PRO A 126 -7.07 30.64 -3.05
N GLY A 127 -6.58 31.37 -2.05
CA GLY A 127 -7.18 32.63 -1.60
C GLY A 127 -8.26 32.47 -0.54
N ASN A 128 -8.78 31.27 -0.29
CA ASN A 128 -9.75 31.00 0.79
C ASN A 128 -10.92 32.00 0.82
N PRO A 129 -11.77 32.05 -0.24
CA PRO A 129 -12.82 33.07 -0.36
C PRO A 129 -13.86 33.00 0.75
N ALA A 130 -14.11 31.81 1.34
CA ALA A 130 -15.04 31.63 2.46
C ALA A 130 -14.43 31.98 3.82
N SER A 131 -13.16 32.41 3.87
CA SER A 131 -12.44 32.79 5.09
C SER A 131 -12.48 31.72 6.19
N ILE A 132 -12.29 30.45 5.80
CA ILE A 132 -12.21 29.31 6.72
C ILE A 132 -10.90 29.36 7.48
N ALA A 133 -10.96 29.26 8.81
CA ALA A 133 -9.79 29.28 9.69
C ALA A 133 -9.79 28.15 10.74
N SER A 134 -10.93 27.47 10.91
CA SER A 134 -11.11 26.41 11.91
C SER A 134 -12.10 25.36 11.42
N PHE A 135 -12.14 24.21 12.11
CA PHE A 135 -13.15 23.18 11.86
C PHE A 135 -14.58 23.69 12.09
N ALA A 136 -14.79 24.53 13.11
CA ALA A 136 -16.08 25.13 13.39
C ALA A 136 -16.61 26.05 12.27
N ASP A 137 -15.70 26.64 11.48
CA ASP A 137 -16.09 27.49 10.36
C ASP A 137 -16.80 26.70 9.25
N LEU A 138 -16.53 25.39 9.14
CA LEU A 138 -17.17 24.51 8.18
C LEU A 138 -18.67 24.35 8.43
N ALA A 139 -19.12 24.55 9.67
CA ALA A 139 -20.55 24.48 10.05
C ALA A 139 -21.29 25.80 9.86
N LYS A 140 -20.63 26.87 9.39
CA LYS A 140 -21.27 28.17 9.18
C LYS A 140 -22.32 28.12 8.06
N PRO A 141 -23.46 28.82 8.21
CA PRO A 141 -24.46 28.90 7.14
C PRO A 141 -23.85 29.43 5.83
N GLY A 142 -24.18 28.79 4.72
CA GLY A 142 -23.74 29.18 3.37
C GLY A 142 -22.38 28.64 2.94
N VAL A 143 -21.61 28.02 3.81
CA VAL A 143 -20.35 27.35 3.45
C VAL A 143 -20.67 26.01 2.79
N LYS A 144 -20.19 25.83 1.56
CA LYS A 144 -20.30 24.57 0.81
C LYS A 144 -19.18 23.65 1.18
N VAL A 145 -19.43 22.74 2.12
CA VAL A 145 -18.46 21.73 2.55
C VAL A 145 -18.68 20.44 1.81
N VAL A 146 -17.62 19.78 1.37
CA VAL A 146 -17.62 18.41 0.89
C VAL A 146 -16.79 17.51 1.81
N ALA A 147 -17.27 16.31 2.04
CA ALA A 147 -16.60 15.32 2.88
C ALA A 147 -16.65 13.94 2.21
N CYS A 148 -15.92 12.99 2.74
CA CYS A 148 -16.12 11.59 2.35
C CYS A 148 -17.35 11.01 3.06
N ALA A 149 -18.02 10.04 2.47
CA ALA A 149 -19.06 9.26 3.13
C ALA A 149 -18.49 8.46 4.32
N SER A 150 -19.26 8.25 5.38
CA SER A 150 -18.81 7.68 6.66
C SER A 150 -18.15 6.28 6.57
N GLN A 151 -18.43 5.49 5.53
CA GLN A 151 -17.80 4.18 5.31
C GLN A 151 -16.38 4.29 4.72
N VAL A 152 -16.04 5.45 4.14
CA VAL A 152 -14.72 5.75 3.58
C VAL A 152 -13.78 6.20 4.70
N PRO A 153 -12.47 5.87 4.68
CA PRO A 153 -11.54 6.24 5.75
C PRO A 153 -11.54 7.72 6.16
N CYS A 154 -11.58 8.64 5.17
CA CYS A 154 -11.65 10.08 5.42
C CYS A 154 -13.00 10.50 6.04
N GLY A 155 -14.10 9.85 5.70
CA GLY A 155 -15.41 10.09 6.31
C GLY A 155 -15.47 9.58 7.75
N ALA A 156 -14.98 8.36 8.00
CA ALA A 156 -14.88 7.85 9.37
C ALA A 156 -14.00 8.74 10.27
N ALA A 157 -12.93 9.33 9.71
CA ALA A 157 -12.11 10.30 10.42
C ALA A 157 -12.87 11.62 10.64
N THR A 158 -13.64 12.07 9.67
CA THR A 158 -14.53 13.25 9.82
C THR A 158 -15.54 13.05 10.96
N ASP A 159 -16.24 11.91 10.99
CA ASP A 159 -17.18 11.55 12.07
C ASP A 159 -16.50 11.57 13.45
N ALA A 160 -15.26 11.08 13.54
CA ALA A 160 -14.49 11.09 14.78
C ALA A 160 -14.12 12.52 15.22
N VAL A 161 -13.76 13.39 14.29
CA VAL A 161 -13.49 14.81 14.54
C VAL A 161 -14.77 15.53 14.96
N GLU A 162 -15.90 15.33 14.29
CA GLU A 162 -17.19 15.90 14.69
C GLU A 162 -17.55 15.54 16.13
N LYS A 163 -17.42 14.26 16.46
CA LYS A 163 -17.65 13.78 17.82
C LYS A 163 -16.71 14.42 18.85
N ALA A 164 -15.43 14.58 18.50
CA ALA A 164 -14.42 15.12 19.40
C ALA A 164 -14.56 16.64 19.61
N SER A 165 -14.98 17.38 18.57
CA SER A 165 -15.17 18.83 18.59
C SER A 165 -16.54 19.25 19.08
N GLY A 166 -17.55 18.37 19.03
CA GLY A 166 -18.95 18.72 19.24
C GLY A 166 -19.57 19.56 18.10
N THR A 167 -18.86 19.69 16.97
CA THR A 167 -19.33 20.41 15.79
C THR A 167 -19.84 19.41 14.75
N THR A 168 -21.09 19.51 14.34
CA THR A 168 -21.68 18.67 13.28
C THR A 168 -21.67 19.42 11.97
N LEU A 169 -21.17 18.78 10.93
CA LEU A 169 -21.15 19.30 9.57
C LEU A 169 -22.43 18.92 8.82
N SER A 170 -22.74 19.68 7.79
CA SER A 170 -23.79 19.36 6.83
C SER A 170 -23.22 19.43 5.41
N PRO A 171 -22.45 18.42 4.97
CA PRO A 171 -21.83 18.43 3.66
C PRO A 171 -22.87 18.58 2.54
N VAL A 172 -22.59 19.43 1.55
CA VAL A 172 -23.42 19.53 0.35
C VAL A 172 -23.29 18.31 -0.56
N SER A 173 -22.24 17.52 -0.36
CA SER A 173 -21.99 16.27 -1.06
C SER A 173 -21.05 15.38 -0.25
N GLU A 174 -21.30 14.06 -0.30
CA GLU A 174 -20.45 13.03 0.27
C GLU A 174 -19.81 12.22 -0.83
N GLU A 175 -18.47 12.05 -0.75
CA GLU A 175 -17.66 11.46 -1.81
C GLU A 175 -17.19 10.04 -1.46
N SER A 176 -16.96 9.23 -2.48
CA SER A 176 -16.47 7.87 -2.34
C SER A 176 -14.96 7.78 -2.15
N SER A 177 -14.22 8.88 -2.37
CA SER A 177 -12.78 8.94 -2.13
C SER A 177 -12.32 10.35 -1.73
N VAL A 178 -11.19 10.43 -1.04
CA VAL A 178 -10.57 11.72 -0.67
C VAL A 178 -10.12 12.53 -1.88
N THR A 179 -9.76 11.86 -2.98
CA THR A 179 -9.39 12.56 -4.23
C THR A 179 -10.58 13.24 -4.90
N ASP A 180 -11.79 12.72 -4.72
CA ASP A 180 -13.02 13.36 -5.22
C ASP A 180 -13.35 14.62 -4.41
N VAL A 181 -13.21 14.56 -3.06
CA VAL A 181 -13.29 15.74 -2.18
C VAL A 181 -12.29 16.81 -2.64
N LEU A 182 -11.01 16.43 -2.80
CA LEU A 182 -9.95 17.35 -3.24
C LEU A 182 -10.26 17.93 -4.62
N GLY A 183 -10.81 17.12 -5.52
CA GLY A 183 -11.22 17.51 -6.86
C GLY A 183 -12.23 18.65 -6.83
N LYS A 184 -13.30 18.52 -6.02
CA LYS A 184 -14.35 19.53 -5.89
C LYS A 184 -13.86 20.84 -5.27
N VAL A 185 -12.94 20.77 -4.33
CA VAL A 185 -12.32 21.97 -3.76
C VAL A 185 -11.41 22.65 -4.80
N SER A 186 -10.55 21.88 -5.47
CA SER A 186 -9.61 22.44 -6.44
C SER A 186 -10.26 22.99 -7.70
N SER A 187 -11.46 22.50 -8.06
CA SER A 187 -12.27 23.03 -9.18
C SER A 187 -13.13 24.25 -8.74
N GLY A 188 -13.20 24.58 -7.45
CA GLY A 188 -14.05 25.67 -6.93
C GLY A 188 -15.54 25.31 -6.82
N GLU A 189 -15.90 24.02 -6.95
CA GLU A 189 -17.27 23.55 -6.73
C GLU A 189 -17.67 23.57 -5.24
N ALA A 190 -16.67 23.47 -4.34
CA ALA A 190 -16.81 23.53 -2.90
C ALA A 190 -15.94 24.65 -2.30
N ASP A 191 -16.41 25.25 -1.22
CA ASP A 191 -15.67 26.26 -0.46
C ASP A 191 -14.61 25.63 0.44
N ALA A 192 -14.85 24.41 0.92
CA ALA A 192 -13.93 23.63 1.74
C ALA A 192 -14.21 22.13 1.62
N GLY A 193 -13.18 21.33 1.91
CA GLY A 193 -13.30 19.89 2.01
C GLY A 193 -12.34 19.32 3.05
N LEU A 194 -12.70 18.17 3.64
CA LEU A 194 -11.83 17.45 4.55
C LEU A 194 -11.05 16.39 3.78
N VAL A 195 -9.74 16.58 3.71
CA VAL A 195 -8.77 15.72 3.03
C VAL A 195 -7.60 15.41 3.95
N TYR A 196 -6.63 14.64 3.54
CA TYR A 196 -5.44 14.44 4.36
C TYR A 196 -4.36 15.49 4.07
N VAL A 197 -3.48 15.71 5.06
CA VAL A 197 -2.29 16.58 4.91
C VAL A 197 -1.51 16.22 3.66
N THR A 198 -1.38 14.93 3.35
CA THR A 198 -0.67 14.46 2.16
C THR A 198 -1.36 14.83 0.84
N ASP A 199 -2.69 14.91 0.83
CA ASP A 199 -3.46 15.31 -0.34
C ASP A 199 -3.26 16.80 -0.63
N VAL A 200 -3.32 17.63 0.41
CA VAL A 200 -3.01 19.08 0.31
C VAL A 200 -1.59 19.28 -0.22
N LYS A 201 -0.62 18.61 0.39
CA LYS A 201 0.78 18.68 -0.05
C LYS A 201 0.96 18.25 -1.50
N GLY A 202 0.29 17.16 -1.90
CA GLY A 202 0.33 16.65 -3.28
C GLY A 202 -0.37 17.54 -4.29
N ALA A 203 -1.37 18.32 -3.87
CA ALA A 203 -2.10 19.26 -4.72
C ALA A 203 -1.29 20.54 -5.00
N GLY A 204 -0.33 20.90 -4.14
CA GLY A 204 0.46 22.12 -4.27
C GLY A 204 -0.45 23.37 -4.31
N ASP A 205 -0.20 24.27 -5.22
CA ASP A 205 -0.91 25.57 -5.31
C ASP A 205 -2.37 25.47 -5.77
N LYS A 206 -2.88 24.25 -6.02
CA LYS A 206 -4.29 24.07 -6.45
C LYS A 206 -5.28 24.23 -5.29
N VAL A 207 -4.83 24.07 -4.06
CA VAL A 207 -5.59 24.28 -2.84
C VAL A 207 -4.68 24.90 -1.78
N LYS A 208 -5.31 25.50 -0.76
CA LYS A 208 -4.63 25.91 0.47
C LYS A 208 -5.07 25.01 1.60
N GLY A 209 -4.13 24.47 2.36
CA GLY A 209 -4.38 23.71 3.58
C GLY A 209 -4.60 24.62 4.77
N ILE A 210 -5.57 24.26 5.62
CA ILE A 210 -5.84 24.89 6.91
C ILE A 210 -5.76 23.77 7.96
N PRO A 211 -4.67 23.70 8.74
CA PRO A 211 -4.56 22.74 9.83
C PRO A 211 -5.54 23.11 10.96
N PHE A 212 -6.02 22.11 11.68
CA PHE A 212 -6.92 22.28 12.80
C PHE A 212 -6.61 21.28 13.92
N ALA A 213 -6.78 21.69 15.17
CA ALA A 213 -6.28 20.92 16.32
C ALA A 213 -7.01 19.59 16.53
N GLU A 214 -8.29 19.52 16.16
CA GLU A 214 -9.11 18.31 16.35
C GLU A 214 -8.69 17.14 15.44
N SER A 215 -7.91 17.41 14.39
CA SER A 215 -7.40 16.37 13.47
C SER A 215 -6.57 15.30 14.19
N ASP A 216 -5.85 15.68 15.25
CA ASP A 216 -5.05 14.77 16.06
C ASP A 216 -5.90 13.74 16.84
N LYS A 217 -7.21 13.94 16.92
CA LYS A 217 -8.15 13.00 17.55
C LYS A 217 -8.60 11.88 16.60
N ALA A 218 -8.25 11.97 15.32
CA ALA A 218 -8.68 11.05 14.28
C ALA A 218 -7.50 10.65 13.36
N VAL A 219 -6.46 10.11 13.96
CA VAL A 219 -5.29 9.63 13.21
C VAL A 219 -5.66 8.36 12.43
N ASN A 220 -5.51 8.41 11.11
CA ASN A 220 -5.65 7.23 10.25
C ASN A 220 -4.35 6.41 10.25
N THR A 221 -4.46 5.12 10.53
CA THR A 221 -3.37 4.14 10.37
C THR A 221 -3.58 3.36 9.08
N TYR A 222 -2.54 3.26 8.27
CA TYR A 222 -2.55 2.63 6.96
C TYR A 222 -1.94 1.23 7.00
N PRO A 223 -2.75 0.17 6.93
CA PRO A 223 -2.27 -1.20 6.81
C PRO A 223 -2.14 -1.62 5.34
N ILE A 224 -1.22 -2.58 5.10
CA ILE A 224 -1.01 -3.24 3.82
C ILE A 224 -0.95 -4.76 4.02
N ALA A 225 -1.53 -5.54 3.09
CA ALA A 225 -1.51 -6.99 3.12
C ALA A 225 -1.51 -7.59 1.72
N THR A 226 -1.03 -8.82 1.61
CA THR A 226 -1.27 -9.67 0.44
C THR A 226 -2.72 -10.15 0.47
N VAL A 227 -3.41 -10.12 -0.67
CA VAL A 227 -4.76 -10.67 -0.81
C VAL A 227 -4.67 -12.19 -0.88
N GLY A 228 -5.51 -12.90 -0.11
CA GLY A 228 -5.44 -14.36 0.04
C GLY A 228 -5.59 -15.13 -1.28
N SER A 229 -6.37 -14.61 -2.23
CA SER A 229 -6.57 -15.21 -3.58
C SER A 229 -5.42 -14.98 -4.55
N SER A 230 -4.41 -14.15 -4.20
CA SER A 230 -3.26 -13.86 -5.04
C SER A 230 -2.55 -15.14 -5.51
N LYS A 231 -2.24 -15.21 -6.79
CA LYS A 231 -1.40 -16.25 -7.39
C LYS A 231 0.08 -15.85 -7.40
N ASN A 232 0.40 -14.60 -7.07
CA ASN A 232 1.72 -13.99 -7.13
C ASN A 232 2.22 -13.59 -5.72
N LYS A 233 1.91 -14.41 -4.69
CA LYS A 233 2.16 -14.08 -3.27
C LYS A 233 3.60 -13.66 -2.98
N ALA A 234 4.59 -14.32 -3.59
CA ALA A 234 6.00 -13.98 -3.40
C ALA A 234 6.33 -12.58 -3.95
N LEU A 235 5.80 -12.22 -5.12
CA LEU A 235 5.98 -10.90 -5.73
C LEU A 235 5.22 -9.82 -4.95
N ALA A 236 4.00 -10.12 -4.49
CA ALA A 236 3.22 -9.25 -3.61
C ALA A 236 3.96 -8.95 -2.30
N ALA A 237 4.53 -9.99 -1.65
CA ALA A 237 5.33 -9.82 -0.43
C ALA A 237 6.59 -8.98 -0.68
N ALA A 238 7.26 -9.16 -1.82
CA ALA A 238 8.44 -8.35 -2.20
C ALA A 238 8.06 -6.87 -2.40
N PHE A 239 6.91 -6.58 -3.03
CA PHE A 239 6.41 -5.21 -3.15
C PHE A 239 6.06 -4.62 -1.78
N ILE A 240 5.36 -5.36 -0.91
CA ILE A 240 5.07 -4.94 0.47
C ILE A 240 6.36 -4.63 1.23
N ALA A 241 7.40 -5.47 1.12
CA ALA A 241 8.70 -5.22 1.73
C ALA A 241 9.35 -3.92 1.21
N THR A 242 9.15 -3.58 -0.06
CA THR A 242 9.61 -2.29 -0.62
C THR A 242 8.85 -1.11 0.00
N VAL A 243 7.53 -1.22 0.16
CA VAL A 243 6.69 -0.17 0.77
C VAL A 243 7.06 0.05 2.24
N THR A 244 7.25 -1.04 3.00
CA THR A 244 7.51 -1.01 4.45
C THR A 244 8.99 -0.84 4.81
N GLY A 245 9.90 -0.97 3.85
CA GLY A 245 11.34 -0.80 4.01
C GLY A 245 11.78 0.66 4.06
N ASP A 246 13.08 0.90 4.24
CA ASP A 246 13.64 2.26 4.39
C ASP A 246 13.31 3.19 3.23
N LYS A 247 13.39 2.67 2.00
CA LYS A 247 13.05 3.43 0.79
C LYS A 247 11.57 3.84 0.78
N GLY A 248 10.68 2.90 1.13
CA GLY A 248 9.25 3.17 1.21
C GLY A 248 8.93 4.20 2.30
N ARG A 249 9.49 4.03 3.50
CA ARG A 249 9.35 4.99 4.59
C ARG A 249 9.82 6.39 4.20
N LYS A 250 10.94 6.48 3.47
CA LYS A 250 11.43 7.77 2.99
C LYS A 250 10.46 8.42 2.00
N VAL A 251 9.98 7.69 0.99
CA VAL A 251 9.02 8.20 0.00
C VAL A 251 7.72 8.66 0.66
N LEU A 252 7.22 7.88 1.62
CA LEU A 252 6.01 8.21 2.38
C LEU A 252 6.24 9.45 3.26
N GLY A 253 7.34 9.52 4.02
CA GLY A 253 7.68 10.67 4.86
C GLY A 253 7.89 11.96 4.04
N ASP A 254 8.56 11.87 2.90
CA ASP A 254 8.72 13.01 1.98
C ASP A 254 7.38 13.53 1.47
N ALA A 255 6.38 12.65 1.33
CA ALA A 255 5.01 13.02 0.96
C ALA A 255 4.17 13.57 2.14
N GLY A 256 4.64 13.45 3.38
CA GLY A 256 3.96 13.97 4.56
C GLY A 256 3.23 12.94 5.41
N PHE A 257 3.35 11.64 5.08
CA PHE A 257 2.84 10.57 5.96
C PHE A 257 3.67 10.48 7.23
N GLY A 258 2.99 10.21 8.35
CA GLY A 258 3.63 9.85 9.61
C GLY A 258 4.02 8.37 9.66
N THR A 259 4.85 8.03 10.64
CA THR A 259 5.18 6.63 10.98
C THR A 259 4.06 6.00 11.81
N PRO A 260 3.74 4.69 11.66
CA PRO A 260 2.73 4.00 12.46
C PRO A 260 3.17 3.80 13.90
#